data_723c5c28ebd64c54e196deffa1baed25
#
_entry.id   723c5c28ebd64c54e196deffa1baed25
#
_cell.length_a   1.000
_cell.length_b   1.000
_cell.length_c   1.000
_cell.angle_alpha   90.00
_cell.angle_beta   90.00
_cell.angle_gamma   90.00
#
_symmetry.space_group_name_H-M   'P 1'
#
loop_
_entity.id
_entity.type
_entity.pdbx_description
1 polymer ?
#
loop_
_entity_poly.entity_id
_entity_poly.type
_entity_poly.pdbx_seq_one_letter_code
_entity_poly.pdbx_strand_id
1 'polypeptide(L)'
;MHVSGKKIAISGLLVAFPAVMLVLSSVIETNSLFLIAAASFCVGIAIREWGTRFGMGFLIASTLVNVLVAPNKFYCLTFAGMGLYLLCRECLWNKIAAKADMKNPTRTLWIGKYVMFNCIYLPTLLFFQELLFVKKVEGILLAVFWLVGQIGLFVYDRVYIYFQGVIWGKFRTKLMRE
;
A
#
# COMPACT_ATOMS: atom_id res chain seq x y z
N MET A 1 -22.53 10.77 -15.62
CA MET A 1 -22.13 10.17 -14.32
C MET A 1 -22.13 11.29 -13.28
N HIS A 2 -23.17 11.40 -12.45
CA HIS A 2 -23.17 12.33 -11.31
C HIS A 2 -22.22 11.77 -10.23
N VAL A 3 -21.06 12.37 -10.10
CA VAL A 3 -20.16 12.07 -8.99
C VAL A 3 -20.75 12.77 -7.76
N SER A 4 -21.24 12.00 -6.79
CA SER A 4 -21.80 12.56 -5.55
C SER A 4 -20.75 13.45 -4.86
N GLY A 5 -21.14 14.65 -4.43
CA GLY A 5 -20.26 15.57 -3.69
C GLY A 5 -19.61 14.91 -2.47
N LYS A 6 -20.32 13.98 -1.82
CA LYS A 6 -19.82 13.15 -0.71
C LYS A 6 -18.62 12.28 -1.14
N LYS A 7 -18.68 11.70 -2.35
CA LYS A 7 -17.56 10.89 -2.89
C LYS A 7 -16.32 11.76 -3.11
N ILE A 8 -16.50 12.97 -3.63
CA ILE A 8 -15.38 13.92 -3.84
C ILE A 8 -14.78 14.32 -2.51
N ALA A 9 -15.59 14.67 -1.51
CA ALA A 9 -15.12 15.05 -0.18
C ALA A 9 -14.32 13.93 0.51
N ILE A 10 -14.83 12.70 0.50
CA ILE A 10 -14.15 11.55 1.08
C ILE A 10 -12.85 11.24 0.33
N SER A 11 -12.85 11.33 -1.01
CA SER A 11 -11.64 11.12 -1.82
C SER A 11 -10.57 12.17 -1.51
N GLY A 12 -10.95 13.44 -1.35
CA GLY A 12 -10.04 14.51 -0.97
C GLY A 12 -9.42 14.28 0.41
N LEU A 13 -10.23 13.87 1.40
CA LEU A 13 -9.74 13.52 2.74
C LEU A 13 -8.77 12.33 2.69
N LEU A 14 -9.09 11.31 1.90
CA LEU A 14 -8.23 10.14 1.72
C LEU A 14 -6.91 10.46 1.00
N VAL A 15 -6.84 11.50 0.15
CA VAL A 15 -5.58 11.98 -0.44
C VAL A 15 -4.79 12.82 0.54
N ALA A 16 -5.45 13.66 1.34
CA ALA A 16 -4.80 14.48 2.35
C ALA A 16 -4.14 13.66 3.46
N PHE A 17 -4.76 12.56 3.87
CA PHE A 17 -4.24 11.70 4.94
C PHE A 17 -2.84 11.12 4.62
N PRO A 18 -2.58 10.48 3.47
CA PRO A 18 -1.23 10.08 3.07
C PRO A 18 -0.22 11.22 3.06
N ALA A 19 -0.60 12.41 2.59
CA ALA A 19 0.30 13.56 2.56
C ALA A 19 0.75 13.96 3.97
N VAL A 20 -0.20 14.05 4.91
CA VAL A 20 0.11 14.33 6.33
C VAL A 20 0.99 13.23 6.93
N MET A 21 0.69 11.96 6.66
CA MET A 21 1.49 10.83 7.18
C MET A 21 2.91 10.82 6.64
N LEU A 22 3.12 11.18 5.36
CA LEU A 22 4.46 11.25 4.78
C LEU A 22 5.27 12.45 5.32
N VAL A 23 4.63 13.59 5.55
CA VAL A 23 5.29 14.72 6.22
C VAL A 23 5.66 14.33 7.65
N LEU A 24 4.75 13.69 8.37
CA LEU A 24 4.99 13.21 9.73
C LEU A 24 6.11 12.16 9.79
N SER A 25 6.20 11.29 8.79
CA SER A 25 7.27 10.28 8.69
C SER A 25 8.65 10.91 8.50
N SER A 26 8.72 12.14 7.95
CA SER A 26 9.98 12.89 7.84
C SER A 26 10.40 13.54 9.16
N VAL A 27 9.46 13.71 10.09
CA VAL A 27 9.73 14.25 11.43
C VAL A 27 10.03 13.13 12.43
N ILE A 28 9.28 12.03 12.31
CA ILE A 28 9.41 10.86 13.21
C ILE A 28 10.11 9.75 12.44
N GLU A 29 11.43 9.85 12.29
CA GLU A 29 12.23 8.90 11.50
C GLU A 29 12.15 7.46 12.01
N THR A 30 12.03 7.28 13.33
CA THR A 30 11.98 5.95 13.97
C THR A 30 10.77 5.11 13.53
N ASN A 31 9.65 5.75 13.20
CA ASN A 31 8.40 5.08 12.82
C ASN A 31 7.96 5.37 11.37
N SER A 32 8.87 5.85 10.53
CA SER A 32 8.57 6.27 9.15
C SER A 32 7.92 5.16 8.34
N LEU A 33 8.43 3.94 8.41
CA LEU A 33 7.88 2.80 7.67
C LEU A 33 6.44 2.47 8.06
N PHE A 34 6.11 2.56 9.36
CA PHE A 34 4.76 2.35 9.86
C PHE A 34 3.79 3.43 9.35
N LEU A 35 4.22 4.70 9.37
CA LEU A 35 3.41 5.81 8.89
C LEU A 35 3.15 5.72 7.38
N ILE A 36 4.16 5.34 6.59
CA ILE A 36 4.03 5.13 5.15
C ILE A 36 3.10 3.94 4.86
N ALA A 37 3.21 2.85 5.64
CA ALA A 37 2.33 1.70 5.52
C ALA A 37 0.87 2.09 5.81
N ALA A 38 0.61 2.84 6.88
CA ALA A 38 -0.71 3.35 7.21
C ALA A 38 -1.27 4.27 6.11
N ALA A 39 -0.42 5.16 5.56
CA ALA A 39 -0.77 6.00 4.44
C ALA A 39 -1.20 5.19 3.21
N SER A 40 -0.49 4.11 2.88
CA SER A 40 -0.81 3.27 1.73
C SER A 40 -2.16 2.52 1.85
N PHE A 41 -2.66 2.31 3.08
CA PHE A 41 -3.98 1.68 3.29
C PHE A 41 -5.15 2.50 2.71
N CYS A 42 -4.97 3.81 2.55
CA CYS A 42 -5.96 4.66 1.87
C CYS A 42 -6.18 4.24 0.41
N VAL A 43 -5.12 3.75 -0.26
CA VAL A 43 -5.24 3.18 -1.62
C VAL A 43 -6.16 1.96 -1.59
N GLY A 44 -5.99 1.09 -0.61
CA GLY A 44 -6.85 -0.09 -0.43
C GLY A 44 -8.31 0.28 -0.15
N ILE A 45 -8.55 1.35 0.64
CA ILE A 45 -9.90 1.88 0.85
C ILE A 45 -10.50 2.34 -0.49
N ALA A 46 -9.77 3.15 -1.25
CA ALA A 46 -10.22 3.68 -2.53
C ALA A 46 -10.57 2.55 -3.52
N ILE A 47 -9.79 1.47 -3.54
CA ILE A 47 -10.05 0.29 -4.40
C ILE A 47 -11.33 -0.42 -3.98
N ARG A 48 -11.54 -0.65 -2.70
CA ARG A 48 -12.69 -1.41 -2.18
C ARG A 48 -14.01 -0.64 -2.29
N GLU A 49 -13.97 0.68 -2.09
CA GLU A 49 -15.18 1.50 -2.14
C GLU A 49 -15.59 1.89 -3.57
N TRP A 50 -14.62 2.13 -4.46
CA TRP A 50 -14.92 2.67 -5.80
C TRP A 50 -14.34 1.84 -6.95
N GLY A 51 -13.72 0.72 -6.64
CA GLY A 51 -13.19 -0.22 -7.62
C GLY A 51 -11.74 0.06 -8.03
N THR A 52 -11.15 -0.94 -8.72
CA THR A 52 -9.71 -0.95 -9.06
C THR A 52 -9.29 0.17 -9.99
N ARG A 53 -10.15 0.58 -10.93
CA ARG A 53 -9.85 1.71 -11.84
C ARG A 53 -9.73 3.02 -11.10
N PHE A 54 -10.63 3.27 -10.16
CA PHE A 54 -10.58 4.45 -9.30
C PHE A 54 -9.37 4.41 -8.38
N GLY A 55 -9.10 3.25 -7.77
CA GLY A 55 -7.93 3.05 -6.90
C GLY A 55 -6.60 3.29 -7.60
N MET A 56 -6.49 2.94 -8.89
CA MET A 56 -5.31 3.24 -9.69
C MET A 56 -5.14 4.77 -9.89
N GLY A 57 -6.18 5.46 -10.29
CA GLY A 57 -6.17 6.93 -10.40
C GLY A 57 -5.87 7.61 -9.07
N PHE A 58 -6.43 7.09 -7.98
CA PHE A 58 -6.16 7.54 -6.62
C PHE A 58 -4.67 7.37 -6.23
N LEU A 59 -4.07 6.21 -6.52
CA LEU A 59 -2.66 5.95 -6.25
C LEU A 59 -1.76 6.95 -7.00
N ILE A 60 -2.03 7.19 -8.28
CA ILE A 60 -1.27 8.15 -9.09
C ILE A 60 -1.43 9.56 -8.51
N ALA A 61 -2.65 10.00 -8.27
CA ALA A 61 -2.93 11.34 -7.76
C ALA A 61 -2.31 11.56 -6.37
N SER A 62 -2.47 10.61 -5.45
CA SER A 62 -1.88 10.72 -4.11
C SER A 62 -0.35 10.68 -4.14
N THR A 63 0.25 9.87 -5.03
CA THR A 63 1.70 9.85 -5.20
C THR A 63 2.22 11.20 -5.73
N LEU A 64 1.55 11.80 -6.71
CA LEU A 64 1.91 13.13 -7.22
C LEU A 64 1.82 14.20 -6.13
N VAL A 65 0.73 14.22 -5.37
CA VAL A 65 0.57 15.14 -4.22
C VAL A 65 1.68 14.93 -3.19
N ASN A 66 1.98 13.67 -2.86
CA ASN A 66 3.03 13.34 -1.91
C ASN A 66 4.42 13.79 -2.40
N VAL A 67 4.72 13.66 -3.70
CA VAL A 67 5.99 14.15 -4.29
C VAL A 67 6.11 15.67 -4.17
N LEU A 68 5.01 16.41 -4.25
CA LEU A 68 5.02 17.87 -4.09
C LEU A 68 5.19 18.30 -2.63
N VAL A 69 4.53 17.59 -1.70
CA VAL A 69 4.40 18.02 -0.29
C VAL A 69 5.47 17.39 0.62
N ALA A 70 5.85 16.12 0.41
CA ALA A 70 6.76 15.44 1.30
C ALA A 70 8.21 15.90 1.14
N PRO A 71 8.91 16.21 2.25
CA PRO A 71 10.32 16.63 2.22
C PRO A 71 11.22 15.52 1.67
N ASN A 72 10.96 14.26 2.06
CA ASN A 72 11.75 13.11 1.62
C ASN A 72 11.07 12.37 0.47
N LYS A 73 11.66 12.48 -0.74
CA LYS A 73 11.11 11.85 -1.96
C LYS A 73 11.17 10.32 -1.94
N PHE A 74 12.06 9.73 -1.13
CA PHE A 74 12.16 8.27 -0.99
C PHE A 74 10.93 7.69 -0.27
N TYR A 75 10.34 8.43 0.64
CA TYR A 75 9.10 8.03 1.29
C TYR A 75 7.94 7.98 0.29
N CYS A 76 7.94 8.87 -0.71
CA CYS A 76 6.96 8.83 -1.80
C CYS A 76 7.13 7.59 -2.67
N LEU A 77 8.36 7.18 -2.96
CA LEU A 77 8.65 5.95 -3.71
C LEU A 77 8.20 4.70 -2.93
N THR A 78 8.49 4.65 -1.63
CA THR A 78 8.05 3.57 -0.75
C THR A 78 6.52 3.50 -0.66
N PHE A 79 5.85 4.66 -0.52
CA PHE A 79 4.39 4.75 -0.56
C PHE A 79 3.81 4.23 -1.88
N ALA A 80 4.39 4.64 -3.00
CA ALA A 80 3.96 4.19 -4.33
C ALA A 80 4.13 2.67 -4.49
N GLY A 81 5.26 2.10 -4.04
CA GLY A 81 5.51 0.67 -4.05
C GLY A 81 4.53 -0.12 -3.19
N MET A 82 4.27 0.34 -1.96
CA MET A 82 3.28 -0.27 -1.07
C MET A 82 1.86 -0.15 -1.62
N GLY A 83 1.49 1.01 -2.18
CA GLY A 83 0.20 1.23 -2.81
C GLY A 83 -0.01 0.37 -4.07
N LEU A 84 1.04 0.22 -4.88
CA LEU A 84 1.03 -0.66 -6.05
C LEU A 84 0.86 -2.13 -5.64
N TYR A 85 1.54 -2.57 -4.59
CA TYR A 85 1.34 -3.90 -4.03
C TYR A 85 -0.12 -4.12 -3.62
N LEU A 86 -0.74 -3.17 -2.90
CA LEU A 86 -2.16 -3.27 -2.51
C LEU A 86 -3.10 -3.30 -3.72
N LEU A 87 -2.82 -2.51 -4.75
CA LEU A 87 -3.59 -2.53 -6.00
C LEU A 87 -3.52 -3.92 -6.65
N CYS A 88 -2.33 -4.47 -6.82
CA CYS A 88 -2.13 -5.80 -7.39
C CYS A 88 -2.79 -6.90 -6.54
N ARG A 89 -2.69 -6.80 -5.21
CA ARG A 89 -3.30 -7.72 -4.27
C ARG A 89 -4.83 -7.74 -4.37
N GLU A 90 -5.47 -6.56 -4.40
CA GLU A 90 -6.94 -6.48 -4.52
C GLU A 90 -7.41 -6.94 -5.92
N CYS A 91 -6.65 -6.63 -6.98
CA CYS A 91 -6.91 -7.17 -8.31
C CYS A 91 -6.83 -8.70 -8.33
N LEU A 92 -5.81 -9.27 -7.69
CA LEU A 92 -5.65 -10.72 -7.58
C LEU A 92 -6.80 -11.36 -6.81
N TRP A 93 -7.17 -10.75 -5.67
CA TRP A 93 -8.30 -11.20 -4.87
C TRP A 93 -9.60 -11.24 -5.68
N ASN A 94 -9.90 -10.16 -6.41
CA ASN A 94 -11.10 -10.07 -7.24
C ASN A 94 -11.11 -11.12 -8.36
N LYS A 95 -9.96 -11.40 -8.98
CA LYS A 95 -9.82 -12.46 -10.00
C LYS A 95 -10.01 -13.86 -9.42
N ILE A 96 -9.49 -14.12 -8.22
CA ILE A 96 -9.65 -15.42 -7.54
C ILE A 96 -11.10 -15.60 -7.09
N ALA A 97 -11.70 -14.55 -6.51
CA ALA A 97 -13.10 -14.59 -6.07
C ALA A 97 -14.09 -14.80 -7.23
N ALA A 98 -13.76 -14.35 -8.44
CA ALA A 98 -14.56 -14.56 -9.64
C ALA A 98 -14.46 -15.98 -10.20
N LYS A 99 -13.45 -16.76 -9.81
CA LYS A 99 -13.26 -18.16 -10.25
C LYS A 99 -13.75 -19.11 -9.16
N ALA A 100 -15.03 -19.49 -9.21
CA ALA A 100 -15.68 -20.36 -8.24
C ALA A 100 -15.08 -21.80 -8.14
N ASP A 101 -14.30 -22.23 -9.14
CA ASP A 101 -13.82 -23.61 -9.30
C ASP A 101 -12.32 -23.79 -8.96
N MET A 102 -11.72 -22.91 -8.18
CA MET A 102 -10.31 -23.02 -7.79
C MET A 102 -10.12 -24.01 -6.64
N LYS A 103 -9.33 -25.07 -6.88
CA LYS A 103 -9.01 -26.11 -5.87
C LYS A 103 -8.41 -25.58 -4.56
N ASN A 104 -7.62 -24.48 -4.61
CA ASN A 104 -6.94 -23.90 -3.44
C ASN A 104 -6.79 -22.37 -3.55
N PRO A 105 -7.87 -21.58 -3.35
CA PRO A 105 -7.83 -20.12 -3.54
C PRO A 105 -6.87 -19.42 -2.58
N THR A 106 -6.78 -19.87 -1.34
CA THR A 106 -5.89 -19.29 -0.32
C THR A 106 -4.41 -19.47 -0.68
N ARG A 107 -4.02 -20.66 -1.15
CA ARG A 107 -2.62 -20.94 -1.53
C ARG A 107 -2.22 -20.13 -2.75
N THR A 108 -3.07 -20.06 -3.76
CA THR A 108 -2.84 -19.24 -4.97
C THR A 108 -2.71 -17.76 -4.62
N LEU A 109 -3.54 -17.27 -3.71
CA LEU A 109 -3.47 -15.89 -3.22
C LEU A 109 -2.11 -15.59 -2.56
N TRP A 110 -1.63 -16.48 -1.67
CA TRP A 110 -0.35 -16.29 -0.99
C TRP A 110 0.84 -16.32 -1.96
N ILE A 111 0.86 -17.29 -2.87
CA ILE A 111 1.90 -17.36 -3.90
C ILE A 111 1.90 -16.06 -4.73
N GLY A 112 0.72 -15.61 -5.19
CA GLY A 112 0.60 -14.38 -5.94
C GLY A 112 1.10 -13.14 -5.18
N LYS A 113 0.79 -13.02 -3.88
CA LYS A 113 1.28 -11.93 -3.02
C LYS A 113 2.81 -11.91 -2.93
N TYR A 114 3.44 -13.07 -2.69
CA TYR A 114 4.89 -13.17 -2.61
C TYR A 114 5.56 -12.86 -3.94
N VAL A 115 5.02 -13.36 -5.06
CA VAL A 115 5.55 -13.05 -6.41
C VAL A 115 5.47 -11.55 -6.68
N MET A 116 4.30 -10.93 -6.48
CA MET A 116 4.11 -9.48 -6.71
C MET A 116 5.02 -8.63 -5.83
N PHE A 117 5.15 -9.01 -4.55
CA PHE A 117 6.04 -8.32 -3.62
C PHE A 117 7.50 -8.41 -4.07
N ASN A 118 7.97 -9.61 -4.41
CA ASN A 118 9.36 -9.79 -4.84
C ASN A 118 9.64 -9.09 -6.18
N CYS A 119 8.68 -9.00 -7.09
CA CYS A 119 8.81 -8.20 -8.32
C CYS A 119 9.04 -6.71 -8.06
N ILE A 120 8.55 -6.17 -6.94
CA ILE A 120 8.77 -4.77 -6.53
C ILE A 120 10.00 -4.66 -5.64
N TYR A 121 10.12 -5.55 -4.65
CA TYR A 121 11.12 -5.47 -3.60
C TYR A 121 12.54 -5.83 -4.06
N LEU A 122 12.69 -6.89 -4.89
CA LEU A 122 14.01 -7.29 -5.39
C LEU A 122 14.68 -6.21 -6.25
N PRO A 123 14.02 -5.59 -7.24
CA PRO A 123 14.62 -4.47 -7.96
C PRO A 123 14.99 -3.31 -7.03
N THR A 124 14.13 -3.00 -6.06
CA THR A 124 14.40 -1.93 -5.08
C THR A 124 15.62 -2.28 -4.24
N LEU A 125 15.74 -3.51 -3.76
CA LEU A 125 16.86 -3.98 -2.94
C LEU A 125 18.18 -4.05 -3.72
N LEU A 126 18.14 -4.39 -5.02
CA LEU A 126 19.35 -4.58 -5.83
C LEU A 126 19.84 -3.27 -6.47
N PHE A 127 18.94 -2.46 -7.00
CA PHE A 127 19.31 -1.25 -7.75
C PHE A 127 19.31 0.02 -6.90
N PHE A 128 18.54 0.06 -5.82
CA PHE A 128 18.39 1.23 -4.98
C PHE A 128 18.98 1.03 -3.58
N GLN A 129 20.08 0.27 -3.47
CA GLN A 129 20.75 0.04 -2.18
C GLN A 129 21.21 1.34 -1.52
N GLU A 130 21.72 2.29 -2.30
CA GLU A 130 22.17 3.59 -1.81
C GLU A 130 21.04 4.44 -1.22
N LEU A 131 19.78 4.14 -1.58
CA LEU A 131 18.59 4.78 -1.03
C LEU A 131 18.09 4.15 0.27
N LEU A 132 18.37 2.84 0.42
CA LEU A 132 17.94 2.06 1.59
C LEU A 132 19.02 2.05 2.68
N PHE A 133 20.29 2.14 2.28
CA PHE A 133 21.44 2.00 3.17
C PHE A 133 22.48 3.08 2.88
N VAL A 134 23.15 3.55 3.93
CA VAL A 134 24.26 4.54 3.84
C VAL A 134 25.47 3.99 3.07
N LYS A 135 25.59 2.68 2.98
CA LYS A 135 26.68 1.97 2.26
C LYS A 135 26.09 0.81 1.47
N LYS A 136 26.77 0.43 0.38
CA LYS A 136 26.43 -0.79 -0.38
C LYS A 136 26.50 -2.00 0.54
N VAL A 137 25.44 -2.78 0.52
CA VAL A 137 25.29 -3.99 1.33
C VAL A 137 25.55 -5.18 0.42
N GLU A 138 26.50 -6.03 0.79
CA GLU A 138 26.92 -7.18 -0.01
C GLU A 138 26.69 -8.51 0.73
N GLY A 139 26.55 -9.58 -0.05
CA GLY A 139 26.58 -10.95 0.42
C GLY A 139 25.46 -11.33 1.38
N ILE A 140 25.85 -11.85 2.54
CA ILE A 140 24.94 -12.45 3.53
C ILE A 140 23.96 -11.44 4.12
N LEU A 141 24.38 -10.18 4.23
CA LEU A 141 23.54 -9.12 4.79
C LEU A 141 22.35 -8.79 3.85
N LEU A 142 22.56 -8.87 2.54
CA LEU A 142 21.50 -8.69 1.53
C LEU A 142 20.46 -9.81 1.61
N ALA A 143 20.90 -11.06 1.86
CA ALA A 143 20.00 -12.18 2.09
C ALA A 143 19.18 -12.01 3.38
N VAL A 144 19.78 -11.47 4.45
CA VAL A 144 19.07 -11.16 5.69
C VAL A 144 18.00 -10.10 5.46
N PHE A 145 18.31 -9.01 4.75
CA PHE A 145 17.31 -7.99 4.42
C PHE A 145 16.19 -8.54 3.55
N TRP A 146 16.51 -9.42 2.61
CA TRP A 146 15.49 -10.09 1.82
C TRP A 146 14.54 -10.92 2.70
N LEU A 147 15.06 -11.72 3.63
CA LEU A 147 14.24 -12.51 4.57
C LEU A 147 13.40 -11.61 5.49
N VAL A 148 13.98 -10.55 6.03
CA VAL A 148 13.25 -9.56 6.85
C VAL A 148 12.10 -8.93 6.06
N GLY A 149 12.33 -8.64 4.77
CA GLY A 149 11.29 -8.15 3.87
C GLY A 149 10.12 -9.13 3.70
N GLN A 150 10.40 -10.46 3.62
CA GLN A 150 9.32 -11.46 3.53
C GLN A 150 8.46 -11.51 4.81
N ILE A 151 9.11 -11.39 5.99
CA ILE A 151 8.39 -11.31 7.28
C ILE A 151 7.59 -10.00 7.33
N GLY A 152 8.19 -8.90 6.91
CA GLY A 152 7.55 -7.60 6.82
C GLY A 152 6.30 -7.62 5.93
N LEU A 153 6.35 -8.30 4.77
CA LEU A 153 5.19 -8.50 3.92
C LEU A 153 4.06 -9.23 4.64
N PHE A 154 4.39 -10.31 5.35
CA PHE A 154 3.39 -11.09 6.09
C PHE A 154 2.68 -10.23 7.14
N VAL A 155 3.44 -9.47 7.93
CA VAL A 155 2.90 -8.55 8.94
C VAL A 155 2.05 -7.46 8.28
N TYR A 156 2.58 -6.81 7.23
CA TYR A 156 1.89 -5.76 6.50
C TYR A 156 0.53 -6.22 5.95
N ASP A 157 0.48 -7.40 5.33
CA ASP A 157 -0.76 -7.96 4.80
C ASP A 157 -1.78 -8.29 5.90
N ARG A 158 -1.32 -8.78 7.06
CA ARG A 158 -2.18 -9.05 8.21
C ARG A 158 -2.75 -7.78 8.81
N VAL A 159 -1.92 -6.76 9.00
CA VAL A 159 -2.34 -5.44 9.50
C VAL A 159 -3.31 -4.78 8.54
N TYR A 160 -3.05 -4.87 7.23
CA TYR A 160 -3.97 -4.36 6.22
C TYR A 160 -5.36 -5.01 6.27
N ILE A 161 -5.43 -6.35 6.40
CA ILE A 161 -6.71 -7.07 6.50
C ILE A 161 -7.46 -6.63 7.75
N TYR A 162 -6.77 -6.54 8.89
CA TYR A 162 -7.35 -6.08 10.14
C TYR A 162 -7.86 -4.63 10.03
N PHE A 163 -7.05 -3.75 9.48
CA PHE A 163 -7.42 -2.35 9.26
C PHE A 163 -8.68 -2.21 8.42
N GLN A 164 -8.76 -2.92 7.30
CA GLN A 164 -9.90 -2.87 6.40
C GLN A 164 -11.18 -3.49 7.02
N GLY A 165 -11.04 -4.60 7.75
CA GLY A 165 -12.17 -5.29 8.36
C GLY A 165 -12.72 -4.58 9.60
N VAL A 166 -11.85 -4.14 10.49
CA VAL A 166 -12.24 -3.62 11.81
C VAL A 166 -12.33 -2.10 11.81
N ILE A 167 -11.24 -1.44 11.40
CA ILE A 167 -11.15 0.02 11.52
C ILE A 167 -12.01 0.68 10.44
N TRP A 168 -11.73 0.38 9.18
CA TRP A 168 -12.50 0.97 8.08
C TRP A 168 -13.96 0.52 8.11
N GLY A 169 -14.25 -0.73 8.44
CA GLY A 169 -15.61 -1.24 8.58
C GLY A 169 -16.46 -0.41 9.55
N LYS A 170 -15.91 -0.02 10.68
CA LYS A 170 -16.59 0.86 11.67
C LYS A 170 -16.77 2.30 11.16
N PHE A 171 -15.76 2.85 10.50
CA PHE A 171 -15.84 4.21 9.92
C PHE A 171 -16.82 4.27 8.75
N ARG A 172 -16.82 3.26 7.89
CA ARG A 172 -17.72 3.14 6.74
C ARG A 172 -19.18 3.25 7.14
N THR A 173 -19.60 2.52 8.18
CA THR A 173 -20.97 2.55 8.68
C THR A 173 -21.42 3.93 9.16
N LYS A 174 -20.49 4.74 9.69
CA LYS A 174 -20.78 6.12 10.13
C LYS A 174 -20.75 7.12 8.98
N LEU A 175 -19.82 6.95 8.04
CA LEU A 175 -19.62 7.89 6.92
C LEU A 175 -20.60 7.68 5.77
N MET A 176 -21.05 6.44 5.55
CA MET A 176 -21.93 6.08 4.41
C MET A 176 -23.38 5.81 4.82
N ARG A 177 -23.71 5.96 6.09
CA ARG A 177 -25.08 5.89 6.58
C ARG A 177 -25.78 7.22 6.22
N GLU A 178 -26.34 7.27 5.02
CA GLU A 178 -27.43 8.13 4.55
C GLU A 178 -27.78 7.80 3.11
#